data_bc10aa9e96a06586aa48f64e192aed45
#
_entry.id   bc10aa9e96a06586aa48f64e192aed45
#
_cell.length_a   1.000
_cell.length_b   1.000
_cell.length_c   1.000
_cell.angle_alpha   90.00
_cell.angle_beta   90.00
_cell.angle_gamma   90.00
#
_symmetry.space_group_name_H-M   'P 1'
#
loop_
_entity.id
_entity.type
_entity.pdbx_description
1 polymer ?
#
loop_
_entity_poly.entity_id
_entity_poly.type
_entity_poly.pdbx_seq_one_letter_code
_entity_poly.pdbx_strand_id
1 'polypeptide(L)'
;MESPTPQPAPGSATFMEGCKDSLPIVISYIPVAFAFGLNATRLGFSPLESVFFSCIIYAGASQFVITAMLAAGSSLWVAALTVMAMDVRHVLYGPSLRSRIIQRLQKSKTALWAFGLTDEVFAAATAKLVRNNRRWSENWMIGIAFSSWSSWVFGTVIGAFSGSGLLQGYPAVEAALGFMLPALFMSFLLASFQRKQSLCVTAALVGALAGVTLFSIPVAILAGIFCGCLTALIQAFWQGAPDEL
;
A
#
# COMPACT_ATOMS: atom_id res chain seq x y z
N MET A 1 1.12 38.41 13.47
CA MET A 1 -0.28 38.27 13.00
C MET A 1 -0.46 36.84 12.53
N GLU A 2 -1.01 36.01 13.39
CA GLU A 2 -1.40 34.64 12.99
C GLU A 2 -2.59 34.75 12.04
N SER A 3 -2.44 34.22 10.84
CA SER A 3 -3.56 34.10 9.92
C SER A 3 -4.60 33.17 10.55
N PRO A 4 -5.90 33.54 10.57
CA PRO A 4 -6.94 32.69 11.17
C PRO A 4 -6.93 31.32 10.50
N THR A 5 -6.95 30.28 11.33
CA THR A 5 -7.09 28.89 10.86
C THR A 5 -8.36 28.78 10.01
N PRO A 6 -8.27 28.29 8.76
CA PRO A 6 -9.44 28.17 7.92
C PRO A 6 -10.48 27.26 8.59
N GLN A 7 -11.66 27.80 8.89
CA GLN A 7 -12.78 27.00 9.39
C GLN A 7 -13.26 26.04 8.28
N PRO A 8 -13.58 24.79 8.63
CA PRO A 8 -14.15 23.85 7.66
C PRO A 8 -15.44 24.44 7.05
N ALA A 9 -15.59 24.31 5.74
CA ALA A 9 -16.81 24.74 5.07
C ALA A 9 -18.03 24.00 5.66
N PRO A 10 -19.20 24.65 5.78
CA PRO A 10 -20.42 24.00 6.27
C PRO A 10 -20.72 22.73 5.45
N GLY A 11 -20.87 21.58 6.12
CA GLY A 11 -21.12 20.29 5.48
C GLY A 11 -19.87 19.49 5.04
N SER A 12 -18.65 19.95 5.38
CA SER A 12 -17.42 19.14 5.17
C SER A 12 -17.40 17.91 6.08
N ALA A 13 -16.89 16.80 5.57
CA ALA A 13 -16.83 15.54 6.31
C ALA A 13 -15.87 15.64 7.51
N THR A 14 -16.26 15.02 8.62
CA THR A 14 -15.52 15.07 9.89
C THR A 14 -14.47 13.97 9.98
N PHE A 15 -13.57 14.05 10.97
CA PHE A 15 -12.62 13.00 11.33
C PHE A 15 -13.36 11.68 11.62
N MET A 16 -14.45 11.72 12.38
CA MET A 16 -15.22 10.52 12.74
C MET A 16 -15.90 9.87 11.53
N GLU A 17 -16.33 10.66 10.55
CA GLU A 17 -16.82 10.12 9.27
C GLU A 17 -15.68 9.42 8.51
N GLY A 18 -14.45 9.96 8.55
CA GLY A 18 -13.27 9.29 8.00
C GLY A 18 -12.99 7.95 8.66
N CYS A 19 -13.06 7.89 9.98
CA CYS A 19 -12.92 6.63 10.72
C CYS A 19 -14.02 5.61 10.36
N LYS A 20 -15.25 6.05 10.16
CA LYS A 20 -16.35 5.15 9.74
C LYS A 20 -16.17 4.68 8.29
N ASP A 21 -15.80 5.58 7.40
CA ASP A 21 -15.59 5.28 5.98
C ASP A 21 -14.37 4.34 5.77
N SER A 22 -13.44 4.27 6.74
CA SER A 22 -12.29 3.35 6.73
C SER A 22 -12.63 1.91 7.12
N LEU A 23 -13.81 1.62 7.64
CA LEU A 23 -14.18 0.29 8.15
C LEU A 23 -13.88 -0.86 7.19
N PRO A 24 -14.17 -0.79 5.88
CA PRO A 24 -13.80 -1.86 4.95
C PRO A 24 -12.28 -2.09 4.88
N ILE A 25 -11.48 -1.01 4.96
CA ILE A 25 -10.02 -1.07 4.97
C ILE A 25 -9.53 -1.73 6.28
N VAL A 26 -10.06 -1.29 7.42
CA VAL A 26 -9.74 -1.83 8.75
C VAL A 26 -9.98 -3.33 8.80
N ILE A 27 -11.16 -3.79 8.31
CA ILE A 27 -11.52 -5.21 8.29
C ILE A 27 -10.56 -6.03 7.43
N SER A 28 -10.12 -5.50 6.29
CA SER A 28 -9.17 -6.18 5.41
C SER A 28 -7.74 -6.14 5.95
N TYR A 29 -7.35 -5.07 6.63
CA TYR A 29 -5.98 -4.88 7.11
C TYR A 29 -5.63 -5.75 8.31
N ILE A 30 -6.53 -5.91 9.27
CA ILE A 30 -6.24 -6.68 10.50
C ILE A 30 -5.71 -8.08 10.20
N PRO A 31 -6.37 -8.93 9.37
CA PRO A 31 -5.86 -10.27 9.11
C PRO A 31 -4.55 -10.29 8.30
N VAL A 32 -4.35 -9.36 7.38
CA VAL A 32 -3.10 -9.26 6.60
C VAL A 32 -1.94 -8.82 7.49
N ALA A 33 -2.16 -7.82 8.33
CA ALA A 33 -1.17 -7.33 9.27
C ALA A 33 -0.84 -8.37 10.37
N PHE A 34 -1.84 -9.12 10.82
CA PHE A 34 -1.63 -10.28 11.69
C PHE A 34 -0.71 -11.31 11.04
N ALA A 35 -0.98 -11.66 9.77
CA ALA A 35 -0.13 -12.57 9.01
C ALA A 35 1.30 -12.03 8.86
N PHE A 36 1.45 -10.71 8.63
CA PHE A 36 2.76 -10.08 8.58
C PHE A 36 3.51 -10.23 9.92
N GLY A 37 2.90 -9.84 11.04
CA GLY A 37 3.53 -9.93 12.37
C GLY A 37 3.97 -11.36 12.72
N LEU A 38 3.10 -12.33 12.45
CA LEU A 38 3.41 -13.75 12.65
C LEU A 38 4.55 -14.24 11.73
N ASN A 39 4.52 -13.86 10.45
CA ASN A 39 5.54 -14.25 9.49
C ASN A 39 6.91 -13.62 9.80
N ALA A 40 6.94 -12.35 10.16
CA ALA A 40 8.18 -11.65 10.51
C ALA A 40 8.87 -12.31 11.71
N THR A 41 8.12 -12.69 12.75
CA THR A 41 8.70 -13.40 13.91
C THR A 41 9.20 -14.80 13.55
N ARG A 42 8.56 -15.50 12.61
CA ARG A 42 9.04 -16.79 12.08
C ARG A 42 10.33 -16.66 11.27
N LEU A 43 10.52 -15.52 10.63
CA LEU A 43 11.74 -15.19 9.91
C LEU A 43 12.89 -14.75 10.82
N GLY A 44 12.67 -14.71 12.14
CA GLY A 44 13.68 -14.39 13.14
C GLY A 44 13.69 -12.93 13.62
N PHE A 45 12.75 -12.10 13.17
CA PHE A 45 12.60 -10.76 13.72
C PHE A 45 11.93 -10.81 15.08
N SER A 46 12.36 -9.93 15.99
CA SER A 46 11.67 -9.78 17.26
C SER A 46 10.27 -9.17 17.08
N PRO A 47 9.32 -9.39 18.04
CA PRO A 47 8.01 -8.74 17.97
C PRO A 47 8.10 -7.22 17.88
N LEU A 48 9.05 -6.59 18.58
CA LEU A 48 9.23 -5.14 18.56
C LEU A 48 9.75 -4.65 17.20
N GLU A 49 10.67 -5.35 16.57
CA GLU A 49 11.13 -5.04 15.21
C GLU A 49 9.99 -5.15 14.21
N SER A 50 9.16 -6.18 14.32
CA SER A 50 7.99 -6.36 13.46
C SER A 50 6.99 -5.20 13.59
N VAL A 51 6.72 -4.75 14.82
CA VAL A 51 5.86 -3.60 15.10
C VAL A 51 6.51 -2.31 14.59
N PHE A 52 7.82 -2.13 14.78
CA PHE A 52 8.56 -0.98 14.27
C PHE A 52 8.44 -0.87 12.74
N PHE A 53 8.61 -1.99 12.01
CA PHE A 53 8.38 -2.02 10.57
C PHE A 53 6.97 -1.53 10.21
N SER A 54 5.94 -1.99 10.92
CA SER A 54 4.56 -1.58 10.65
C SER A 54 4.26 -0.13 11.00
N CYS A 55 4.94 0.44 11.98
CA CYS A 55 4.79 1.85 12.33
C CYS A 55 5.43 2.79 11.30
N ILE A 56 6.60 2.41 10.75
CA ILE A 56 7.44 3.30 9.92
C ILE A 56 7.28 2.99 8.43
N ILE A 57 7.36 1.71 8.05
CA ILE A 57 7.22 1.28 6.65
C ILE A 57 5.76 0.86 6.45
N TYR A 58 4.86 1.82 6.38
CA TYR A 58 3.43 1.56 6.23
C TYR A 58 3.07 1.21 4.77
N ALA A 59 3.68 0.15 4.26
CA ALA A 59 3.47 -0.40 2.92
C ALA A 59 3.49 -1.94 2.99
N GLY A 60 2.31 -2.55 3.08
CA GLY A 60 2.16 -3.98 3.41
C GLY A 60 3.02 -4.91 2.58
N ALA A 61 2.95 -4.81 1.23
CA ALA A 61 3.77 -5.62 0.33
C ALA A 61 5.27 -5.48 0.59
N SER A 62 5.70 -4.24 0.77
CA SER A 62 7.10 -3.89 0.97
C SER A 62 7.64 -4.46 2.28
N GLN A 63 6.81 -4.50 3.34
CA GLN A 63 7.18 -5.11 4.61
C GLN A 63 7.41 -6.62 4.48
N PHE A 64 6.55 -7.35 3.77
CA PHE A 64 6.74 -8.78 3.54
C PHE A 64 7.99 -9.04 2.69
N VAL A 65 8.22 -8.23 1.66
CA VAL A 65 9.39 -8.39 0.79
C VAL A 65 10.67 -8.08 1.53
N ILE A 66 10.76 -6.95 2.25
CA ILE A 66 11.99 -6.58 2.96
C ILE A 66 12.35 -7.60 4.04
N THR A 67 11.38 -8.06 4.83
CA THR A 67 11.64 -9.07 5.88
C THR A 67 12.07 -10.40 5.28
N ALA A 68 11.45 -10.86 4.19
CA ALA A 68 11.84 -12.07 3.49
C ALA A 68 13.25 -11.97 2.88
N MET A 69 13.58 -10.84 2.26
CA MET A 69 14.90 -10.61 1.68
C MET A 69 16.00 -10.57 2.73
N LEU A 70 15.78 -9.87 3.84
CA LEU A 70 16.75 -9.79 4.94
C LEU A 70 16.95 -11.16 5.60
N ALA A 71 15.88 -11.92 5.83
CA ALA A 71 15.95 -13.26 6.36
C ALA A 71 16.68 -14.24 5.42
N ALA A 72 16.57 -14.03 4.10
CA ALA A 72 17.32 -14.79 3.08
C ALA A 72 18.78 -14.32 2.93
N GLY A 73 19.27 -13.39 3.76
CA GLY A 73 20.64 -12.91 3.72
C GLY A 73 20.94 -11.88 2.61
N SER A 74 19.93 -11.29 1.99
CA SER A 74 20.13 -10.21 1.02
C SER A 74 20.78 -9.00 1.69
N SER A 75 21.64 -8.30 0.95
CA SER A 75 22.24 -7.06 1.47
C SER A 75 21.15 -6.01 1.71
N LEU A 76 21.34 -5.20 2.75
CA LEU A 76 20.40 -4.12 3.10
C LEU A 76 20.15 -3.16 1.92
N TRP A 77 21.18 -2.87 1.12
CA TRP A 77 21.04 -1.99 -0.04
C TRP A 77 20.15 -2.58 -1.14
N VAL A 78 20.29 -3.89 -1.42
CA VAL A 78 19.45 -4.55 -2.41
C VAL A 78 17.99 -4.60 -1.93
N ALA A 79 17.78 -4.93 -0.66
CA ALA A 79 16.45 -4.91 -0.06
C ALA A 79 15.82 -3.50 -0.10
N ALA A 80 16.58 -2.47 0.29
CA ALA A 80 16.11 -1.08 0.26
C ALA A 80 15.77 -0.61 -1.16
N LEU A 81 16.62 -0.86 -2.15
CA LEU A 81 16.36 -0.49 -3.55
C LEU A 81 15.13 -1.20 -4.12
N THR A 82 14.95 -2.48 -3.77
CA THR A 82 13.77 -3.25 -4.20
C THR A 82 12.48 -2.62 -3.64
N VAL A 83 12.46 -2.33 -2.34
CA VAL A 83 11.32 -1.71 -1.68
C VAL A 83 11.06 -0.30 -2.22
N MET A 84 12.09 0.51 -2.42
CA MET A 84 11.95 1.83 -3.04
C MET A 84 11.34 1.75 -4.43
N ALA A 85 11.76 0.79 -5.26
CA ALA A 85 11.19 0.58 -6.59
C ALA A 85 9.71 0.15 -6.53
N MET A 86 9.35 -0.70 -5.56
CA MET A 86 7.94 -1.10 -5.33
C MET A 86 7.07 0.06 -4.88
N ASP A 87 7.61 0.94 -4.03
CA ASP A 87 6.86 2.01 -3.36
C ASP A 87 6.90 3.35 -4.10
N VAL A 88 7.59 3.45 -5.24
CA VAL A 88 7.66 4.68 -6.04
C VAL A 88 6.26 5.22 -6.39
N ARG A 89 5.27 4.35 -6.54
CA ARG A 89 3.87 4.73 -6.79
C ARG A 89 3.28 5.62 -5.70
N HIS A 90 3.68 5.45 -4.44
CA HIS A 90 3.17 6.27 -3.33
C HIS A 90 3.55 7.75 -3.48
N VAL A 91 4.69 8.04 -4.11
CA VAL A 91 5.10 9.43 -4.41
C VAL A 91 4.11 10.11 -5.36
N LEU A 92 3.43 9.35 -6.22
CA LEU A 92 2.47 9.86 -7.19
C LEU A 92 1.07 10.09 -6.61
N TYR A 93 0.73 9.47 -5.48
CA TYR A 93 -0.60 9.58 -4.87
C TYR A 93 -0.92 10.99 -4.40
N GLY A 94 0.02 11.65 -3.73
CA GLY A 94 -0.15 13.02 -3.25
C GLY A 94 -0.45 14.01 -4.37
N PRO A 95 0.39 14.15 -5.40
CA PRO A 95 0.13 15.00 -6.56
C PRO A 95 -1.17 14.67 -7.28
N SER A 96 -1.48 13.38 -7.48
CA SER A 96 -2.71 12.94 -8.13
C SER A 96 -3.98 13.34 -7.36
N LEU A 97 -3.98 13.24 -6.03
CA LEU A 97 -5.08 13.74 -5.20
C LEU A 97 -5.12 15.26 -5.22
N ARG A 98 -3.95 15.91 -5.14
CA ARG A 98 -3.87 17.38 -5.08
C ARG A 98 -4.51 18.05 -6.30
N SER A 99 -4.34 17.50 -7.49
CA SER A 99 -4.94 18.02 -8.72
C SER A 99 -6.48 18.02 -8.69
N ARG A 100 -7.09 17.19 -7.85
CA ARG A 100 -8.55 17.02 -7.72
C ARG A 100 -9.15 17.76 -6.53
N ILE A 101 -8.32 18.18 -5.55
CA ILE A 101 -8.77 18.86 -4.33
C ILE A 101 -8.97 20.34 -4.59
N ILE A 102 -10.19 20.83 -4.36
CA ILE A 102 -10.54 22.24 -4.55
C ILE A 102 -10.17 23.08 -3.31
N GLN A 103 -10.18 22.46 -2.12
CA GLN A 103 -9.95 23.15 -0.85
C GLN A 103 -8.50 23.59 -0.68
N ARG A 104 -8.30 24.66 0.12
CA ARG A 104 -6.97 25.03 0.59
C ARG A 104 -6.46 23.99 1.58
N LEU A 105 -5.26 23.49 1.34
CA LEU A 105 -4.60 22.51 2.20
C LEU A 105 -3.72 23.19 3.26
N GLN A 106 -3.70 22.62 4.47
CA GLN A 106 -2.79 23.00 5.54
C GLN A 106 -1.56 22.08 5.50
N LYS A 107 -0.35 22.63 5.38
CA LYS A 107 0.89 21.84 5.25
C LYS A 107 1.04 20.75 6.33
N SER A 108 0.73 21.07 7.60
CA SER A 108 0.82 20.10 8.71
C SER A 108 -0.17 18.96 8.58
N LYS A 109 -1.42 19.25 8.25
CA LYS A 109 -2.46 18.22 8.04
C LYS A 109 -2.17 17.39 6.81
N THR A 110 -1.72 18.04 5.73
CA THR A 110 -1.32 17.35 4.50
C THR A 110 -0.18 16.35 4.75
N ALA A 111 0.85 16.75 5.49
CA ALA A 111 1.95 15.85 5.85
C ALA A 111 1.45 14.66 6.68
N LEU A 112 0.53 14.89 7.61
CA LEU A 112 -0.02 13.85 8.48
C LEU A 112 -0.82 12.80 7.69
N TRP A 113 -1.75 13.22 6.83
CA TRP A 113 -2.53 12.27 6.05
C TRP A 113 -1.76 11.67 4.86
N ALA A 114 -0.75 12.39 4.33
CA ALA A 114 0.10 11.87 3.26
C ALA A 114 0.91 10.64 3.70
N PHE A 115 1.36 10.60 4.95
CA PHE A 115 2.01 9.41 5.53
C PHE A 115 1.08 8.19 5.53
N GLY A 116 -0.22 8.39 5.71
CA GLY A 116 -1.21 7.31 5.73
C GLY A 116 -1.78 6.92 4.35
N LEU A 117 -1.18 7.40 3.24
CA LEU A 117 -1.63 7.07 1.89
C LEU A 117 -1.15 5.69 1.47
N THR A 118 -2.03 4.71 1.58
CA THR A 118 -1.90 3.40 0.95
C THR A 118 -2.76 3.32 -0.31
N ASP A 119 -2.68 2.19 -1.04
CA ASP A 119 -3.49 1.95 -2.24
C ASP A 119 -4.99 2.09 -1.95
N GLU A 120 -5.45 1.53 -0.83
CA GLU A 120 -6.85 1.54 -0.41
C GLU A 120 -7.30 2.93 0.07
N VAL A 121 -6.46 3.61 0.84
CA VAL A 121 -6.75 4.99 1.31
C VAL A 121 -6.79 5.95 0.12
N PHE A 122 -5.88 5.80 -0.84
CA PHE A 122 -5.89 6.57 -2.10
C PHE A 122 -7.14 6.29 -2.93
N ALA A 123 -7.55 5.03 -3.07
CA ALA A 123 -8.76 4.65 -3.78
C ALA A 123 -10.02 5.24 -3.11
N ALA A 124 -10.13 5.14 -1.78
CA ALA A 124 -11.24 5.72 -1.02
C ALA A 124 -11.28 7.25 -1.13
N ALA A 125 -10.12 7.91 -1.05
CA ALA A 125 -10.01 9.36 -1.21
C ALA A 125 -10.43 9.81 -2.62
N THR A 126 -9.98 9.10 -3.65
CA THR A 126 -10.36 9.35 -5.03
C THR A 126 -11.85 9.17 -5.24
N ALA A 127 -12.44 8.09 -4.73
CA ALA A 127 -13.89 7.84 -4.80
C ALA A 127 -14.68 8.96 -4.10
N LYS A 128 -14.24 9.44 -2.94
CA LYS A 128 -14.86 10.57 -2.23
C LYS A 128 -14.81 11.86 -3.05
N LEU A 129 -13.67 12.17 -3.64
CA LEU A 129 -13.48 13.36 -4.48
C LEU A 129 -14.37 13.32 -5.74
N VAL A 130 -14.48 12.16 -6.39
CA VAL A 130 -15.33 11.98 -7.57
C VAL A 130 -16.81 12.10 -7.21
N ARG A 131 -17.25 11.46 -6.12
CA ARG A 131 -18.67 11.44 -5.72
C ARG A 131 -19.14 12.77 -5.15
N ASN A 132 -18.34 13.42 -4.31
CA ASN A 132 -18.71 14.65 -3.64
C ASN A 132 -17.49 15.43 -3.12
N ASN A 133 -16.79 16.10 -4.01
CA ASN A 133 -15.60 16.88 -3.68
C ASN A 133 -15.85 17.96 -2.62
N ARG A 134 -17.04 18.57 -2.59
CA ARG A 134 -17.40 19.60 -1.58
C ARG A 134 -17.43 19.07 -0.15
N ARG A 135 -17.70 17.77 0.04
CA ARG A 135 -17.69 17.11 1.35
C ARG A 135 -16.32 16.57 1.75
N TRP A 136 -15.36 16.48 0.81
CA TRP A 136 -14.00 16.07 1.16
C TRP A 136 -13.39 17.09 2.13
N SER A 137 -12.62 16.64 3.11
CA SER A 137 -11.87 17.51 4.02
C SER A 137 -10.59 16.84 4.50
N GLU A 138 -9.59 17.64 4.92
CA GLU A 138 -8.36 17.09 5.52
C GLU A 138 -8.64 16.33 6.82
N ASN A 139 -9.64 16.75 7.62
CA ASN A 139 -10.00 16.04 8.84
C ASN A 139 -10.55 14.63 8.54
N TRP A 140 -11.40 14.51 7.51
CA TRP A 140 -11.86 13.21 7.02
C TRP A 140 -10.69 12.35 6.53
N MET A 141 -9.76 12.96 5.80
CA MET A 141 -8.59 12.27 5.26
C MET A 141 -7.65 11.78 6.37
N ILE A 142 -7.47 12.57 7.43
CA ILE A 142 -6.72 12.15 8.63
C ILE A 142 -7.46 11.00 9.33
N GLY A 143 -8.79 11.06 9.43
CA GLY A 143 -9.60 10.00 10.05
C GLY A 143 -9.44 8.65 9.35
N ILE A 144 -9.54 8.62 8.02
CA ILE A 144 -9.39 7.38 7.26
C ILE A 144 -7.94 6.86 7.32
N ALA A 145 -6.93 7.74 7.18
CA ALA A 145 -5.52 7.38 7.24
C ALA A 145 -5.13 6.84 8.64
N PHE A 146 -5.55 7.52 9.70
CA PHE A 146 -5.25 7.13 11.08
C PHE A 146 -5.88 5.78 11.45
N SER A 147 -7.16 5.57 11.12
CA SER A 147 -7.84 4.30 11.42
C SER A 147 -7.22 3.14 10.67
N SER A 148 -6.89 3.34 9.39
CA SER A 148 -6.23 2.32 8.57
C SER A 148 -4.84 1.99 9.09
N TRP A 149 -4.02 3.00 9.41
CA TRP A 149 -2.70 2.80 10.01
C TRP A 149 -2.78 2.09 11.37
N SER A 150 -3.68 2.54 12.24
CA SER A 150 -3.85 1.93 13.57
C SER A 150 -4.27 0.47 13.47
N SER A 151 -5.16 0.12 12.54
CA SER A 151 -5.59 -1.27 12.33
C SER A 151 -4.45 -2.16 11.84
N TRP A 152 -3.57 -1.62 10.99
CA TRP A 152 -2.39 -2.33 10.52
C TRP A 152 -1.40 -2.60 11.64
N VAL A 153 -1.05 -1.56 12.42
CA VAL A 153 -0.16 -1.71 13.57
C VAL A 153 -0.76 -2.67 14.61
N PHE A 154 -2.04 -2.54 14.91
CA PHE A 154 -2.75 -3.42 15.84
C PHE A 154 -2.73 -4.89 15.40
N GLY A 155 -3.04 -5.15 14.13
CA GLY A 155 -2.96 -6.50 13.55
C GLY A 155 -1.55 -7.09 13.66
N THR A 156 -0.52 -6.28 13.35
CA THR A 156 0.89 -6.68 13.49
C THR A 156 1.24 -7.01 14.93
N VAL A 157 0.82 -6.19 15.90
CA VAL A 157 1.06 -6.45 17.33
C VAL A 157 0.48 -7.80 17.70
N ILE A 158 -0.79 -8.05 17.42
CA ILE A 158 -1.41 -9.34 17.76
C ILE A 158 -0.65 -10.49 17.08
N GLY A 159 -0.34 -10.39 15.78
CA GLY A 159 0.39 -11.42 15.05
C GLY A 159 1.78 -11.69 15.60
N ALA A 160 2.56 -10.64 15.87
CA ALA A 160 3.93 -10.75 16.35
C ALA A 160 4.03 -11.30 17.78
N PHE A 161 3.08 -10.94 18.66
CA PHE A 161 3.06 -11.41 20.05
C PHE A 161 2.29 -12.74 20.26
N SER A 162 1.57 -13.23 19.24
CA SER A 162 0.85 -14.51 19.32
C SER A 162 1.78 -15.74 19.45
N GLY A 163 3.04 -15.58 19.08
CA GLY A 163 4.04 -16.64 19.13
C GLY A 163 3.92 -17.67 18.00
N SER A 164 5.02 -18.35 17.72
CA SER A 164 5.12 -19.36 16.65
C SER A 164 4.23 -20.60 16.88
N GLY A 165 3.75 -20.78 18.10
CA GLY A 165 2.92 -21.94 18.48
C GLY A 165 1.42 -21.77 18.24
N LEU A 166 0.91 -20.55 18.02
CA LEU A 166 -0.53 -20.29 17.92
C LEU A 166 -1.23 -21.12 16.84
N LEU A 167 -0.55 -21.34 15.71
CA LEU A 167 -1.09 -22.07 14.56
C LEU A 167 -0.62 -23.54 14.51
N GLN A 168 0.12 -24.00 15.49
CA GLN A 168 0.49 -25.43 15.59
C GLN A 168 -0.79 -26.25 15.77
N GLY A 169 -1.08 -27.13 14.80
CA GLY A 169 -2.31 -27.90 14.76
C GLY A 169 -3.38 -27.38 13.79
N TYR A 170 -3.16 -26.21 13.17
CA TYR A 170 -4.08 -25.64 12.16
C TYR A 170 -3.39 -25.35 10.82
N PRO A 171 -2.85 -26.37 10.13
CA PRO A 171 -2.04 -26.17 8.91
C PRO A 171 -2.81 -25.48 7.78
N ALA A 172 -4.12 -25.68 7.69
CA ALA A 172 -4.95 -25.02 6.69
C ALA A 172 -5.05 -23.50 6.93
N VAL A 173 -5.14 -23.08 8.20
CA VAL A 173 -5.16 -21.63 8.57
C VAL A 173 -3.80 -21.01 8.29
N GLU A 174 -2.73 -21.72 8.62
CA GLU A 174 -1.37 -21.27 8.35
C GLU A 174 -1.11 -21.06 6.86
N ALA A 175 -1.51 -22.02 6.02
CA ALA A 175 -1.42 -21.92 4.57
C ALA A 175 -2.27 -20.75 4.03
N ALA A 176 -3.49 -20.58 4.54
CA ALA A 176 -4.36 -19.47 4.15
C ALA A 176 -3.75 -18.11 4.48
N LEU A 177 -3.17 -17.95 5.67
CA LEU A 177 -2.49 -16.71 6.07
C LEU A 177 -1.25 -16.44 5.20
N GLY A 178 -0.47 -17.47 4.88
CA GLY A 178 0.68 -17.35 3.98
C GLY A 178 0.30 -16.95 2.55
N PHE A 179 -0.90 -17.34 2.09
CA PHE A 179 -1.39 -17.01 0.75
C PHE A 179 -2.19 -15.71 0.69
N MET A 180 -2.48 -15.07 1.82
CA MET A 180 -3.36 -13.89 1.89
C MET A 180 -2.81 -12.71 1.09
N LEU A 181 -1.51 -12.42 1.17
CA LEU A 181 -0.90 -11.32 0.43
C LEU A 181 -0.92 -11.56 -1.09
N PRO A 182 -0.48 -12.70 -1.64
CA PRO A 182 -0.68 -13.02 -3.06
C PRO A 182 -2.13 -12.90 -3.52
N ALA A 183 -3.09 -13.37 -2.72
CA ALA A 183 -4.52 -13.29 -3.03
C ALA A 183 -5.02 -11.84 -3.07
N LEU A 184 -4.57 -10.99 -2.15
CA LEU A 184 -4.90 -9.56 -2.12
C LEU A 184 -4.40 -8.86 -3.40
N PHE A 185 -3.15 -9.06 -3.79
CA PHE A 185 -2.61 -8.46 -5.01
C PHE A 185 -3.28 -8.98 -6.28
N MET A 186 -3.58 -10.29 -6.33
CA MET A 186 -4.34 -10.85 -7.44
C MET A 186 -5.72 -10.21 -7.54
N SER A 187 -6.40 -9.99 -6.41
CA SER A 187 -7.69 -9.32 -6.37
C SER A 187 -7.61 -7.88 -6.88
N PHE A 188 -6.59 -7.12 -6.50
CA PHE A 188 -6.37 -5.76 -7.01
C PHE A 188 -6.07 -5.75 -8.50
N LEU A 189 -5.23 -6.66 -8.97
CA LEU A 189 -4.94 -6.80 -10.40
C LEU A 189 -6.23 -7.07 -11.17
N LEU A 190 -7.04 -8.05 -10.74
CA LEU A 190 -8.28 -8.41 -11.41
C LEU A 190 -9.32 -7.28 -11.36
N ALA A 191 -9.44 -6.57 -10.24
CA ALA A 191 -10.39 -5.46 -10.08
C ALA A 191 -10.05 -4.24 -10.95
N SER A 192 -8.75 -3.99 -11.19
CA SER A 192 -8.28 -2.85 -12.00
C SER A 192 -7.95 -3.23 -13.45
N PHE A 193 -7.96 -4.52 -13.79
CA PHE A 193 -7.51 -5.01 -15.09
C PHE A 193 -8.38 -4.52 -16.23
N GLN A 194 -7.74 -3.93 -17.23
CA GLN A 194 -8.35 -3.55 -18.51
C GLN A 194 -7.62 -4.29 -19.64
N ARG A 195 -8.35 -4.71 -20.68
CA ARG A 195 -7.75 -5.44 -21.82
C ARG A 195 -6.57 -4.70 -22.47
N LYS A 196 -6.60 -3.37 -22.47
CA LYS A 196 -5.50 -2.54 -22.98
C LYS A 196 -4.19 -2.69 -22.19
N GLN A 197 -4.27 -3.16 -20.92
CA GLN A 197 -3.11 -3.38 -20.04
C GLN A 197 -2.54 -4.79 -20.17
N SER A 198 -3.17 -5.69 -20.94
CA SER A 198 -2.75 -7.09 -21.03
C SER A 198 -1.30 -7.24 -21.48
N LEU A 199 -0.85 -6.43 -22.41
CA LEU A 199 0.54 -6.47 -22.90
C LEU A 199 1.53 -6.05 -21.79
N CYS A 200 1.21 -5.01 -21.02
CA CYS A 200 2.05 -4.57 -19.89
C CYS A 200 2.13 -5.65 -18.81
N VAL A 201 1.00 -6.26 -18.47
CA VAL A 201 0.95 -7.35 -17.48
C VAL A 201 1.73 -8.56 -17.96
N THR A 202 1.56 -8.95 -19.23
CA THR A 202 2.30 -10.08 -19.82
C THR A 202 3.80 -9.80 -19.84
N ALA A 203 4.22 -8.60 -20.25
CA ALA A 203 5.63 -8.21 -20.25
C ALA A 203 6.23 -8.22 -18.84
N ALA A 204 5.48 -7.73 -17.83
CA ALA A 204 5.90 -7.79 -16.44
C ALA A 204 6.06 -9.22 -15.95
N LEU A 205 5.13 -10.12 -16.26
CA LEU A 205 5.19 -11.54 -15.88
C LEU A 205 6.38 -12.25 -16.55
N VAL A 206 6.60 -12.02 -17.84
CA VAL A 206 7.74 -12.58 -18.56
C VAL A 206 9.07 -12.09 -18.00
N GLY A 207 9.17 -10.76 -17.73
CA GLY A 207 10.35 -10.18 -17.10
C GLY A 207 10.62 -10.74 -15.70
N ALA A 208 9.59 -10.87 -14.89
CA ALA A 208 9.70 -11.46 -13.56
C ALA A 208 10.10 -12.94 -13.61
N LEU A 209 9.49 -13.73 -14.52
CA LEU A 209 9.83 -15.14 -14.70
C LEU A 209 11.28 -15.31 -15.16
N ALA A 210 11.74 -14.53 -16.12
CA ALA A 210 13.13 -14.55 -16.54
C ALA A 210 14.08 -14.13 -15.41
N GLY A 211 13.71 -13.13 -14.64
CA GLY A 211 14.50 -12.67 -13.49
C GLY A 211 14.64 -13.72 -12.40
N VAL A 212 13.57 -14.48 -12.08
CA VAL A 212 13.63 -15.50 -11.03
C VAL A 212 14.34 -16.78 -11.50
N THR A 213 14.22 -17.13 -12.79
CA THR A 213 14.85 -18.34 -13.33
C THR A 213 16.34 -18.18 -13.59
N LEU A 214 16.78 -16.97 -14.00
CA LEU A 214 18.16 -16.72 -14.40
C LEU A 214 19.01 -16.10 -13.27
N PHE A 215 18.40 -15.46 -12.30
CA PHE A 215 19.12 -14.69 -11.27
C PHE A 215 18.56 -14.94 -9.85
N SER A 216 17.66 -14.08 -9.38
CA SER A 216 17.15 -14.11 -8.00
C SER A 216 15.79 -13.43 -7.87
N ILE A 217 15.11 -13.64 -6.73
CA ILE A 217 13.82 -13.01 -6.43
C ILE A 217 13.87 -11.46 -6.50
N PRO A 218 14.89 -10.76 -5.94
CA PRO A 218 14.99 -9.31 -6.09
C PRO A 218 15.09 -8.86 -7.55
N VAL A 219 15.90 -9.56 -8.34
CA VAL A 219 16.02 -9.28 -9.79
C VAL A 219 14.71 -9.52 -10.51
N ALA A 220 13.97 -10.56 -10.16
CA ALA A 220 12.65 -10.84 -10.72
C ALA A 220 11.67 -9.67 -10.50
N ILE A 221 11.62 -9.14 -9.28
CA ILE A 221 10.75 -8.01 -8.93
C ILE A 221 11.12 -6.79 -9.77
N LEU A 222 12.40 -6.41 -9.80
CA LEU A 222 12.89 -5.26 -10.55
C LEU A 222 12.69 -5.42 -12.06
N ALA A 223 12.97 -6.61 -12.61
CA ALA A 223 12.77 -6.91 -14.03
C ALA A 223 11.28 -6.85 -14.41
N GLY A 224 10.39 -7.39 -13.58
CA GLY A 224 8.95 -7.30 -13.80
C GLY A 224 8.45 -5.85 -13.82
N ILE A 225 8.86 -5.03 -12.84
CA ILE A 225 8.52 -3.61 -12.79
C ILE A 225 9.04 -2.90 -14.04
N PHE A 226 10.31 -3.09 -14.38
CA PHE A 226 10.94 -2.44 -15.53
C PHE A 226 10.25 -2.80 -16.85
N CYS A 227 10.04 -4.09 -17.12
CA CYS A 227 9.39 -4.56 -18.34
C CYS A 227 7.95 -4.05 -18.46
N GLY A 228 7.18 -4.09 -17.36
CA GLY A 228 5.81 -3.58 -17.33
C GLY A 228 5.74 -2.08 -17.59
N CYS A 229 6.56 -1.28 -16.90
CA CYS A 229 6.61 0.18 -17.08
C CYS A 229 7.11 0.57 -18.47
N LEU A 230 8.16 -0.08 -18.97
CA LEU A 230 8.67 0.19 -20.32
C LEU A 230 7.61 -0.09 -21.40
N THR A 231 6.90 -1.20 -21.27
CA THR A 231 5.81 -1.54 -22.19
C THR A 231 4.68 -0.52 -22.12
N ALA A 232 4.31 -0.05 -20.92
CA ALA A 232 3.31 1.00 -20.77
C ALA A 232 3.73 2.32 -21.41
N LEU A 233 4.99 2.71 -21.25
CA LEU A 233 5.55 3.91 -21.89
C LEU A 233 5.54 3.78 -23.42
N ILE A 234 5.98 2.65 -23.96
CA ILE A 234 5.95 2.41 -25.41
C ILE A 234 4.52 2.48 -25.94
N GLN A 235 3.56 1.86 -25.26
CA GLN A 235 2.14 1.95 -25.66
C GLN A 235 1.62 3.37 -25.64
N ALA A 236 1.97 4.17 -24.61
CA ALA A 236 1.57 5.58 -24.51
C ALA A 236 2.14 6.42 -25.69
N PHE A 237 3.38 6.17 -26.07
CA PHE A 237 3.99 6.85 -27.24
C PHE A 237 3.32 6.47 -28.57
N TRP A 238 2.94 5.20 -28.74
CA TRP A 238 2.35 4.72 -29.99
C TRP A 238 0.87 5.08 -30.15
N GLN A 239 0.15 5.24 -29.04
CA GLN A 239 -1.29 5.55 -29.07
C GLN A 239 -1.59 7.06 -29.16
N GLY A 240 -0.56 7.92 -29.17
CA GLY A 240 -0.71 9.37 -29.00
C GLY A 240 -1.22 9.69 -27.60
N ALA A 241 -0.69 10.72 -26.93
CA ALA A 241 -1.23 11.12 -25.63
C ALA A 241 -2.75 11.33 -25.77
N PRO A 242 -3.58 10.72 -24.91
CA PRO A 242 -5.00 11.07 -24.90
C PRO A 242 -5.11 12.56 -24.55
N ASP A 243 -5.76 13.35 -25.38
CA ASP A 243 -6.15 14.74 -25.11
C ASP A 243 -7.20 14.79 -23.99
N GLU A 244 -6.87 14.30 -22.79
CA GLU A 244 -7.67 14.55 -21.59
C GLU A 244 -6.75 14.51 -20.37
N LEU A 245 -6.26 15.69 -19.99
CA LEU A 245 -5.84 16.03 -18.64
C LEU A 245 -6.97 16.76 -17.91
#